data_9703cf45058c1d95742c303eca11f71d
#
_entry.id   9703cf45058c1d95742c303eca11f71d
#
_cell.length_a   1.000
_cell.length_b   1.000
_cell.length_c   1.000
_cell.angle_alpha   90.00
_cell.angle_beta   90.00
_cell.angle_gamma   90.00
#
_symmetry.space_group_name_H-M   'P 1'
#
loop_
_entity.id
_entity.type
_entity.pdbx_description
1 polymer ?
#
loop_
_entity_poly.entity_id
_entity_poly.type
_entity_poly.pdbx_seq_one_letter_code
_entity_poly.pdbx_strand_id
1 'polypeptide(L)'
;VVVAEKVATLIGIPWKKYTVARSIQNDNELLHMKMGLNYIGLSFLLDYFKQLRTDHPKGFLLVTGDGGDKVLPYLGEVNAQLSFDQLVQKTAHRNTVIPISILNKILGWTEDEFLHHLAVVLNTYPEKSSNNKSIHFALYEKVHQSFFEGEDRNRHFFWSTTPFYDLDLFAYAMKIPDHQKRYYRLYRHFMNDLSPTLAKHPNDTGTHMHHPRFIAGKMFHELFRATSPEIKTFLKRQTGKSR
;
A
#
# COMPACT_ATOMS: atom_id res chain seq x y z
N VAL A 1 9.12 -4.22 15.48
CA VAL A 1 9.67 -3.49 16.62
C VAL A 1 11.20 -3.57 16.62
N VAL A 2 11.80 -4.76 16.71
CA VAL A 2 13.28 -4.94 16.76
C VAL A 2 14.00 -4.30 15.57
N VAL A 3 13.44 -4.39 14.36
CA VAL A 3 14.04 -3.78 13.15
C VAL A 3 14.04 -2.25 13.24
N ALA A 4 12.93 -1.65 13.63
CA ALA A 4 12.81 -0.20 13.73
C ALA A 4 13.77 0.41 14.78
N GLU A 5 13.92 -0.24 15.93
CA GLU A 5 14.89 0.15 16.95
C GLU A 5 16.33 0.10 16.44
N LYS A 6 16.71 -0.99 15.77
CA LYS A 6 18.02 -1.12 15.15
C LYS A 6 18.27 -0.05 14.08
N VAL A 7 17.29 0.22 13.24
CA VAL A 7 17.37 1.28 12.22
C VAL A 7 17.60 2.63 12.90
N ALA A 8 16.80 2.99 13.91
CA ALA A 8 16.95 4.24 14.65
C ALA A 8 18.37 4.37 15.27
N THR A 9 18.86 3.30 15.87
CA THR A 9 20.24 3.25 16.42
C THR A 9 21.29 3.47 15.34
N LEU A 10 21.15 2.83 14.17
CA LEU A 10 22.11 2.96 13.06
C LEU A 10 22.21 4.39 12.50
N ILE A 11 21.11 5.13 12.51
CA ILE A 11 21.07 6.51 12.01
C ILE A 11 21.16 7.56 13.11
N GLY A 12 21.33 7.12 14.37
CA GLY A 12 21.56 8.02 15.50
C GLY A 12 20.37 8.86 15.93
N ILE A 13 19.14 8.38 15.68
CA ILE A 13 17.90 9.08 16.10
C ILE A 13 17.29 8.46 17.35
N PRO A 14 16.62 9.26 18.20
CA PRO A 14 15.90 8.75 19.35
C PRO A 14 14.82 7.73 18.94
N TRP A 15 14.66 6.69 19.73
CA TRP A 15 13.65 5.67 19.56
C TRP A 15 12.74 5.58 20.78
N LYS A 16 11.44 5.54 20.51
CA LYS A 16 10.42 5.29 21.56
C LYS A 16 9.39 4.29 21.06
N LYS A 17 9.14 3.26 21.86
CA LYS A 17 8.11 2.26 21.60
C LYS A 17 6.82 2.65 22.31
N TYR A 18 5.72 2.70 21.56
CA TYR A 18 4.39 2.79 22.09
C TYR A 18 3.72 1.41 22.06
N THR A 19 3.09 1.02 23.15
CA THR A 19 2.30 -0.21 23.23
C THR A 19 0.83 0.17 23.29
N VAL A 20 0.08 -0.29 22.31
CA VAL A 20 -1.34 -0.01 22.14
C VAL A 20 -2.11 -1.29 21.89
N ALA A 21 -3.37 -1.32 22.27
CA ALA A 21 -4.27 -2.43 22.05
C ALA A 21 -5.54 -1.95 21.32
N ARG A 22 -6.12 -2.83 20.52
CA ARG A 22 -7.43 -2.57 19.93
C ARG A 22 -8.51 -2.63 21.01
N SER A 23 -9.44 -1.70 20.96
CA SER A 23 -10.62 -1.66 21.83
C SER A 23 -11.88 -1.39 21.03
N ILE A 24 -13.02 -1.85 21.50
CA ILE A 24 -14.33 -1.55 20.91
C ILE A 24 -14.62 -0.05 20.97
N GLN A 25 -14.15 0.62 22.00
CA GLN A 25 -14.29 2.08 22.12
C GLN A 25 -13.57 2.80 20.98
N ASN A 26 -12.32 2.39 20.67
CA ASN A 26 -11.58 2.95 19.56
C ASN A 26 -12.22 2.62 18.21
N ASP A 27 -12.79 1.42 18.04
CA ASP A 27 -13.54 1.05 16.85
C ASP A 27 -14.73 1.99 16.64
N ASN A 28 -15.52 2.23 17.68
CA ASN A 28 -16.67 3.13 17.64
C ASN A 28 -16.25 4.60 17.40
N GLU A 29 -15.21 5.08 18.09
CA GLU A 29 -14.69 6.42 17.88
C GLU A 29 -14.27 6.62 16.41
N LEU A 30 -13.54 5.68 15.83
CA LEU A 30 -13.11 5.74 14.44
C LEU A 30 -14.29 5.76 13.44
N LEU A 31 -15.34 4.99 13.69
CA LEU A 31 -16.54 4.95 12.85
C LEU A 31 -17.29 6.29 12.83
N HIS A 32 -17.19 7.10 13.89
CA HIS A 32 -17.84 8.41 13.96
C HIS A 32 -16.99 9.56 13.43
N MET A 33 -15.71 9.35 13.17
CA MET A 33 -14.81 10.41 12.70
C MET A 33 -15.06 10.84 11.26
N LYS A 34 -15.43 9.89 10.41
CA LYS A 34 -15.68 10.16 8.99
C LYS A 34 -16.83 9.30 8.49
N MET A 35 -17.70 9.91 7.71
CA MET A 35 -18.75 9.17 7.01
C MET A 35 -18.12 8.35 5.88
N GLY A 36 -18.57 7.09 5.73
CA GLY A 36 -18.09 6.17 4.72
C GLY A 36 -17.42 4.91 5.28
N LEU A 37 -16.61 4.26 4.45
CA LEU A 37 -15.89 3.05 4.83
C LEU A 37 -14.63 3.38 5.63
N ASN A 38 -14.68 3.16 6.94
CA ASN A 38 -13.53 3.29 7.81
C ASN A 38 -12.87 1.94 8.06
N TYR A 39 -11.55 1.89 7.95
CA TYR A 39 -10.80 0.66 8.23
C TYR A 39 -10.56 0.51 9.74
N ILE A 40 -11.54 -0.08 10.43
CA ILE A 40 -11.49 -0.27 11.89
C ILE A 40 -10.34 -1.17 12.37
N GLY A 41 -9.73 -1.95 11.47
CA GLY A 41 -8.57 -2.78 11.81
C GLY A 41 -7.36 -2.01 12.37
N LEU A 42 -7.31 -0.70 12.13
CA LEU A 42 -6.27 0.20 12.64
C LEU A 42 -6.76 1.14 13.76
N SER A 43 -7.90 0.88 14.37
CA SER A 43 -8.47 1.71 15.45
C SER A 43 -7.55 1.82 16.66
N PHE A 44 -6.68 0.83 16.92
CA PHE A 44 -5.66 0.87 17.97
C PHE A 44 -4.71 2.08 17.84
N LEU A 45 -4.57 2.65 16.63
CA LEU A 45 -3.76 3.85 16.43
C LEU A 45 -4.33 5.09 17.12
N LEU A 46 -5.61 5.11 17.49
CA LEU A 46 -6.18 6.22 18.26
C LEU A 46 -5.50 6.36 19.61
N ASP A 47 -5.23 5.25 20.30
CA ASP A 47 -4.50 5.30 21.58
C ASP A 47 -3.05 5.75 21.38
N TYR A 48 -2.41 5.32 20.30
CA TYR A 48 -1.09 5.81 19.94
C TYR A 48 -1.09 7.33 19.71
N PHE A 49 -2.08 7.86 19.00
CA PHE A 49 -2.21 9.29 18.75
C PHE A 49 -2.47 10.09 20.04
N LYS A 50 -3.29 9.56 20.94
CA LYS A 50 -3.53 10.16 22.27
C LYS A 50 -2.23 10.23 23.08
N GLN A 51 -1.44 9.15 23.08
CA GLN A 51 -0.13 9.11 23.76
C GLN A 51 0.87 10.10 23.12
N LEU A 52 0.94 10.18 21.79
CA LEU A 52 1.80 11.16 21.11
C LEU A 52 1.44 12.61 21.49
N ARG A 53 0.16 12.94 21.54
CA ARG A 53 -0.28 14.28 21.96
C ARG A 53 0.11 14.61 23.39
N THR A 54 0.03 13.62 24.29
CA THR A 54 0.45 13.77 25.68
C THR A 54 1.95 13.99 25.78
N ASP A 55 2.75 13.26 25.02
CA ASP A 55 4.20 13.38 25.02
C ASP A 55 4.69 14.70 24.39
N HIS A 56 3.91 15.26 23.46
CA HIS A 56 4.28 16.45 22.69
C HIS A 56 3.22 17.56 22.78
N PRO A 57 2.98 18.11 23.98
CA PRO A 57 1.89 19.09 24.20
C PRO A 57 2.07 20.40 23.42
N LYS A 58 3.30 20.72 23.02
CA LYS A 58 3.62 21.90 22.18
C LYS A 58 3.35 21.68 20.69
N GLY A 59 2.90 20.48 20.31
CA GLY A 59 2.72 20.08 18.92
C GLY A 59 3.99 19.50 18.29
N PHE A 60 3.82 18.87 17.13
CA PHE A 60 4.87 18.25 16.32
C PHE A 60 4.36 18.05 14.90
N LEU A 61 5.28 17.82 13.99
CA LEU A 61 4.98 17.36 12.63
C LEU A 61 5.21 15.85 12.56
N LEU A 62 4.17 15.11 12.22
CA LEU A 62 4.29 13.68 11.95
C LEU A 62 4.72 13.46 10.49
N VAL A 63 5.90 12.89 10.30
CA VAL A 63 6.36 12.50 8.96
C VAL A 63 6.19 10.99 8.81
N THR A 64 5.47 10.58 7.77
CA THR A 64 5.14 9.17 7.53
C THR A 64 5.78 8.64 6.25
N GLY A 65 5.66 7.32 6.03
CA GLY A 65 6.02 6.64 4.80
C GLY A 65 4.84 6.33 3.89
N ASP A 66 3.67 6.92 4.16
CA ASP A 66 2.45 6.65 3.39
C ASP A 66 2.64 6.96 1.90
N GLY A 67 2.15 6.07 1.05
CA GLY A 67 2.27 6.20 -0.41
C GLY A 67 3.58 5.69 -1.00
N GLY A 68 4.63 5.50 -0.20
CA GLY A 68 5.94 5.06 -0.70
C GLY A 68 5.91 3.72 -1.42
N ASP A 69 5.11 2.79 -0.95
CA ASP A 69 4.88 1.49 -1.58
C ASP A 69 4.05 1.59 -2.89
N LYS A 70 3.46 2.74 -3.17
CA LYS A 70 2.71 3.02 -4.40
C LYS A 70 3.53 3.84 -5.39
N VAL A 71 4.22 4.87 -4.90
CA VAL A 71 5.02 5.78 -5.74
C VAL A 71 6.29 5.10 -6.26
N LEU A 72 6.97 4.33 -5.41
CA LEU A 72 8.15 3.53 -5.77
C LEU A 72 7.81 2.02 -5.70
N PRO A 73 6.81 1.54 -6.42
CA PRO A 73 6.26 0.22 -6.20
C PRO A 73 7.18 -0.89 -6.66
N TYR A 74 7.03 -2.03 -6.02
CA TYR A 74 7.34 -3.30 -6.62
C TYR A 74 6.25 -3.67 -7.63
N LEU A 75 6.52 -3.53 -8.91
CA LEU A 75 5.55 -3.79 -9.98
C LEU A 75 5.25 -5.27 -10.24
N GLY A 76 5.75 -6.19 -9.43
CA GLY A 76 5.42 -7.61 -9.54
C GLY A 76 3.95 -7.94 -9.36
N GLU A 77 3.15 -7.01 -8.83
CA GLU A 77 1.70 -7.16 -8.73
C GLU A 77 0.94 -6.65 -9.95
N VAL A 78 1.57 -5.79 -10.72
CA VAL A 78 1.00 -5.20 -11.92
C VAL A 78 1.74 -5.79 -13.11
N ASN A 79 1.07 -6.63 -13.88
CA ASN A 79 1.62 -7.13 -15.10
C ASN A 79 1.77 -5.96 -16.08
N ALA A 80 3.00 -5.66 -16.51
CA ALA A 80 3.29 -4.55 -17.41
C ALA A 80 2.54 -4.63 -18.76
N GLN A 81 1.96 -5.78 -19.05
CA GLN A 81 1.24 -6.06 -20.28
C GLN A 81 -0.28 -6.16 -20.11
N LEU A 82 -0.85 -5.72 -18.97
CA LEU A 82 -2.30 -5.69 -18.83
C LEU A 82 -2.93 -4.84 -19.96
N SER A 83 -3.89 -5.42 -20.66
CA SER A 83 -4.81 -4.64 -21.48
C SER A 83 -5.65 -3.71 -20.60
N PHE A 84 -6.29 -2.71 -21.20
CA PHE A 84 -7.17 -1.83 -20.45
C PHE A 84 -8.34 -2.60 -19.82
N ASP A 85 -8.95 -3.52 -20.53
CA ASP A 85 -10.04 -4.36 -20.00
C ASP A 85 -9.59 -5.22 -18.83
N GLN A 86 -8.39 -5.81 -18.91
CA GLN A 86 -7.80 -6.55 -17.79
C GLN A 86 -7.53 -5.65 -16.58
N LEU A 87 -7.15 -4.38 -16.79
CA LEU A 87 -7.02 -3.40 -15.72
C LEU A 87 -8.36 -3.13 -15.04
N VAL A 88 -9.43 -2.90 -15.80
CA VAL A 88 -10.79 -2.68 -15.31
C VAL A 88 -11.24 -3.85 -14.45
N GLN A 89 -11.19 -5.06 -14.99
CA GLN A 89 -11.54 -6.30 -14.28
C GLN A 89 -10.74 -6.47 -12.98
N LYS A 90 -9.43 -6.30 -13.05
CA LYS A 90 -8.56 -6.42 -11.90
C LYS A 90 -8.85 -5.37 -10.83
N THR A 91 -9.12 -4.13 -11.24
CA THR A 91 -9.44 -3.03 -10.32
C THR A 91 -10.76 -3.30 -9.61
N ALA A 92 -11.77 -3.74 -10.34
CA ALA A 92 -13.07 -4.13 -9.80
C ALA A 92 -12.93 -5.23 -8.74
N HIS A 93 -12.33 -6.36 -9.09
CA HIS A 93 -12.29 -7.54 -8.21
C HIS A 93 -11.30 -7.44 -7.03
N ARG A 94 -10.30 -6.55 -7.09
CA ARG A 94 -9.31 -6.43 -6.00
C ARG A 94 -9.60 -5.33 -4.99
N ASN A 95 -10.45 -4.38 -5.35
CA ASN A 95 -10.69 -3.21 -4.51
C ASN A 95 -12.10 -3.16 -3.93
N THR A 96 -12.96 -4.10 -4.26
CA THR A 96 -14.28 -4.23 -3.65
C THR A 96 -14.18 -4.86 -2.26
N VAL A 97 -14.76 -4.19 -1.28
CA VAL A 97 -14.94 -4.71 0.09
C VAL A 97 -16.13 -5.65 0.14
N ILE A 98 -17.14 -5.39 -0.70
CA ILE A 98 -18.37 -6.17 -0.84
C ILE A 98 -18.30 -6.90 -2.18
N PRO A 99 -18.71 -8.18 -2.27
CA PRO A 99 -18.79 -8.87 -3.55
C PRO A 99 -19.59 -8.07 -4.59
N ILE A 100 -19.08 -7.98 -5.82
CA ILE A 100 -19.72 -7.19 -6.90
C ILE A 100 -21.18 -7.58 -7.08
N SER A 101 -21.52 -8.86 -6.98
CA SER A 101 -22.90 -9.35 -7.10
C SER A 101 -23.85 -8.78 -6.02
N ILE A 102 -23.35 -8.48 -4.83
CA ILE A 102 -24.11 -7.82 -3.77
C ILE A 102 -24.18 -6.32 -4.03
N LEU A 103 -23.04 -5.71 -4.40
CA LEU A 103 -22.96 -4.30 -4.73
C LEU A 103 -23.92 -3.93 -5.87
N ASN A 104 -23.97 -4.74 -6.92
CA ASN A 104 -24.85 -4.55 -8.05
C ASN A 104 -26.33 -4.60 -7.65
N LYS A 105 -26.70 -5.50 -6.73
CA LYS A 105 -28.07 -5.54 -6.18
C LYS A 105 -28.43 -4.26 -5.41
N ILE A 106 -27.49 -3.71 -4.65
CA ILE A 106 -27.68 -2.47 -3.87
C ILE A 106 -27.81 -1.27 -4.81
N LEU A 107 -27.02 -1.22 -5.87
CA LEU A 107 -27.00 -0.12 -6.84
C LEU A 107 -28.08 -0.25 -7.92
N GLY A 108 -28.67 -1.43 -8.08
CA GLY A 108 -29.57 -1.73 -9.19
C GLY A 108 -28.87 -1.83 -10.55
N TRP A 109 -27.56 -2.13 -10.53
CA TRP A 109 -26.72 -2.23 -11.73
C TRP A 109 -26.46 -3.69 -12.11
N THR A 110 -26.17 -3.90 -13.38
CA THR A 110 -25.54 -5.12 -13.87
C THR A 110 -24.04 -5.08 -13.65
N GLU A 111 -23.35 -6.22 -13.76
CA GLU A 111 -21.90 -6.26 -13.69
C GLU A 111 -21.26 -5.46 -14.83
N ASP A 112 -21.83 -5.54 -16.03
CA ASP A 112 -21.33 -4.81 -17.20
C ASP A 112 -21.47 -3.29 -17.03
N GLU A 113 -22.56 -2.81 -16.46
CA GLU A 113 -22.74 -1.39 -16.13
C GLU A 113 -21.71 -0.92 -15.10
N PHE A 114 -21.47 -1.71 -14.05
CA PHE A 114 -20.45 -1.40 -13.05
C PHE A 114 -19.06 -1.33 -13.69
N LEU A 115 -18.68 -2.30 -14.49
CA LEU A 115 -17.40 -2.33 -15.18
C LEU A 115 -17.26 -1.18 -16.18
N HIS A 116 -18.35 -0.84 -16.88
CA HIS A 116 -18.37 0.31 -17.78
C HIS A 116 -18.11 1.63 -17.03
N HIS A 117 -18.80 1.89 -15.92
CA HIS A 117 -18.56 3.08 -15.11
C HIS A 117 -17.13 3.15 -14.60
N LEU A 118 -16.56 2.03 -14.13
CA LEU A 118 -15.16 1.98 -13.71
C LEU A 118 -14.20 2.26 -14.87
N ALA A 119 -14.51 1.73 -16.07
CA ALA A 119 -13.70 2.00 -17.27
C ALA A 119 -13.73 3.48 -17.65
N VAL A 120 -14.87 4.14 -17.54
CA VAL A 120 -14.98 5.60 -17.77
C VAL A 120 -14.07 6.35 -16.82
N VAL A 121 -14.08 6.05 -15.52
CA VAL A 121 -13.19 6.67 -14.53
C VAL A 121 -11.73 6.43 -14.87
N LEU A 122 -11.32 5.19 -15.12
CA LEU A 122 -9.94 4.85 -15.45
C LEU A 122 -9.45 5.50 -16.76
N ASN A 123 -10.35 5.79 -17.69
CA ASN A 123 -10.02 6.49 -18.93
C ASN A 123 -9.73 7.98 -18.72
N THR A 124 -10.28 8.61 -17.69
CA THR A 124 -9.99 10.03 -17.39
C THR A 124 -8.55 10.26 -16.93
N TYR A 125 -7.86 9.22 -16.49
CA TYR A 125 -6.50 9.35 -15.99
C TYR A 125 -5.51 9.64 -17.12
N PRO A 126 -4.57 10.58 -16.91
CA PRO A 126 -3.64 11.02 -17.96
C PRO A 126 -2.58 9.98 -18.33
N GLU A 127 -2.37 8.99 -17.50
CA GLU A 127 -1.35 7.97 -17.71
C GLU A 127 -1.67 7.07 -18.89
N LYS A 128 -0.64 6.76 -19.68
CA LYS A 128 -0.76 5.88 -20.87
C LYS A 128 -0.71 4.38 -20.51
N SER A 129 0.09 4.02 -19.49
CA SER A 129 0.24 2.61 -19.12
C SER A 129 -0.80 2.17 -18.09
N SER A 130 -1.28 0.94 -18.23
CA SER A 130 -2.22 0.33 -17.27
C SER A 130 -1.63 0.26 -15.85
N ASN A 131 -0.31 0.09 -15.73
CA ASN A 131 0.39 0.12 -14.45
C ASN A 131 0.26 1.48 -13.77
N ASN A 132 0.55 2.55 -14.49
CA ASN A 132 0.47 3.90 -13.95
C ASN A 132 -0.98 4.28 -13.62
N LYS A 133 -1.95 3.91 -14.44
CA LYS A 133 -3.38 4.08 -14.10
C LYS A 133 -3.78 3.30 -12.84
N SER A 134 -3.24 2.11 -12.64
CA SER A 134 -3.46 1.33 -11.40
C SER A 134 -2.86 2.02 -10.18
N ILE A 135 -1.70 2.66 -10.31
CA ILE A 135 -1.06 3.43 -9.23
C ILE A 135 -1.89 4.68 -8.94
N HIS A 136 -2.30 5.41 -9.96
CA HIS A 136 -3.17 6.57 -9.85
C HIS A 136 -4.45 6.21 -9.08
N PHE A 137 -5.15 5.16 -9.50
CA PHE A 137 -6.34 4.68 -8.81
C PHE A 137 -6.05 4.36 -7.33
N ALA A 138 -4.96 3.66 -7.05
CA ALA A 138 -4.62 3.28 -5.69
C ALA A 138 -4.35 4.48 -4.78
N LEU A 139 -3.72 5.54 -5.29
CA LEU A 139 -3.39 6.74 -4.52
C LEU A 139 -4.59 7.69 -4.39
N TYR A 140 -5.19 8.05 -5.50
CA TYR A 140 -6.16 9.15 -5.52
C TYR A 140 -7.59 8.69 -5.26
N GLU A 141 -7.95 7.47 -5.67
CA GLU A 141 -9.31 6.97 -5.44
C GLU A 141 -9.40 6.11 -4.18
N LYS A 142 -8.55 5.10 -4.09
CA LYS A 142 -8.65 4.13 -2.99
C LYS A 142 -8.20 4.71 -1.66
N VAL A 143 -7.00 5.29 -1.60
CA VAL A 143 -6.42 5.77 -0.32
C VAL A 143 -7.11 7.03 0.16
N HIS A 144 -7.34 8.01 -0.74
CA HIS A 144 -7.92 9.28 -0.32
C HIS A 144 -9.43 9.29 -0.18
N GLN A 145 -10.15 8.52 -1.01
CA GLN A 145 -11.62 8.61 -1.03
C GLN A 145 -12.31 7.47 -0.30
N SER A 146 -11.74 6.27 -0.32
CA SER A 146 -12.45 5.08 0.15
C SER A 146 -12.14 4.71 1.58
N PHE A 147 -11.00 5.15 2.13
CA PHE A 147 -10.58 4.74 3.47
C PHE A 147 -10.12 5.95 4.28
N PHE A 148 -10.64 6.05 5.51
CA PHE A 148 -10.09 6.96 6.51
C PHE A 148 -8.85 6.35 7.14
N GLU A 149 -7.76 6.36 6.39
CA GLU A 149 -6.46 5.86 6.84
C GLU A 149 -5.31 6.71 6.32
N GLY A 150 -4.09 6.41 6.76
CA GLY A 150 -2.90 7.11 6.33
C GLY A 150 -2.93 8.58 6.71
N GLU A 151 -2.49 9.43 5.79
CA GLU A 151 -2.38 10.86 6.02
C GLU A 151 -3.73 11.54 6.32
N ASP A 152 -4.82 11.10 5.71
CA ASP A 152 -6.16 11.66 5.96
C ASP A 152 -6.57 11.47 7.43
N ARG A 153 -6.37 10.26 7.98
CA ARG A 153 -6.59 9.99 9.40
C ARG A 153 -5.61 10.76 10.28
N ASN A 154 -4.31 10.78 9.92
CA ASN A 154 -3.29 11.40 10.73
C ASN A 154 -3.54 12.91 10.88
N ARG A 155 -3.93 13.58 9.78
CA ARG A 155 -4.25 15.01 9.76
C ARG A 155 -5.45 15.40 10.60
N HIS A 156 -6.31 14.45 10.94
CA HIS A 156 -7.38 14.68 11.90
C HIS A 156 -6.85 14.95 13.31
N PHE A 157 -5.66 14.47 13.64
CA PHE A 157 -5.05 14.59 14.98
C PHE A 157 -3.87 15.54 15.01
N PHE A 158 -3.08 15.61 13.94
CA PHE A 158 -1.79 16.33 13.88
C PHE A 158 -1.56 16.97 12.53
N TRP A 159 -0.58 17.86 12.49
CA TRP A 159 0.10 18.15 11.24
C TRP A 159 0.87 16.91 10.79
N SER A 160 0.49 16.37 9.66
CA SER A 160 1.09 15.16 9.10
C SER A 160 1.42 15.35 7.62
N THR A 161 2.53 14.77 7.22
CA THR A 161 2.99 14.80 5.83
C THR A 161 3.75 13.53 5.49
N THR A 162 3.82 13.26 4.20
CA THR A 162 4.67 12.23 3.61
C THR A 162 5.35 12.79 2.36
N PRO A 163 6.65 12.52 2.15
CA PRO A 163 7.33 12.95 0.93
C PRO A 163 6.78 12.26 -0.32
N PHE A 164 6.09 11.15 -0.17
CA PHE A 164 5.58 10.35 -1.29
C PHE A 164 4.31 10.89 -1.94
N TYR A 165 3.66 11.90 -1.36
CA TYR A 165 2.52 12.62 -1.98
C TYR A 165 2.95 13.93 -2.61
N ASP A 166 4.25 14.20 -2.67
CA ASP A 166 4.80 15.29 -3.43
C ASP A 166 4.53 15.08 -4.93
N LEU A 167 3.98 16.11 -5.58
CA LEU A 167 3.54 16.01 -6.98
C LEU A 167 4.72 15.82 -7.94
N ASP A 168 5.86 16.43 -7.67
CA ASP A 168 7.03 16.33 -8.52
C ASP A 168 7.65 14.94 -8.40
N LEU A 169 7.74 14.40 -7.17
CA LEU A 169 8.17 13.02 -6.93
C LEU A 169 7.24 12.03 -7.61
N PHE A 170 5.92 12.23 -7.51
CA PHE A 170 4.95 11.38 -8.17
C PHE A 170 5.08 11.43 -9.68
N ALA A 171 5.13 12.63 -10.27
CA ALA A 171 5.29 12.80 -11.71
C ALA A 171 6.60 12.19 -12.22
N TYR A 172 7.68 12.33 -11.48
CA TYR A 172 8.95 11.68 -11.75
C TYR A 172 8.82 10.15 -11.72
N ALA A 173 8.24 9.61 -10.65
CA ALA A 173 8.05 8.17 -10.49
C ALA A 173 7.19 7.57 -11.62
N MET A 174 6.17 8.30 -12.11
CA MET A 174 5.34 7.83 -13.22
C MET A 174 6.09 7.81 -14.57
N LYS A 175 7.14 8.63 -14.74
CA LYS A 175 7.98 8.62 -15.94
C LYS A 175 9.02 7.49 -15.96
N ILE A 176 9.32 6.91 -14.81
CA ILE A 176 10.34 5.84 -14.71
C ILE A 176 9.82 4.58 -15.39
N PRO A 177 10.60 3.97 -16.30
CA PRO A 177 10.23 2.73 -16.96
C PRO A 177 9.98 1.59 -15.98
N ASP A 178 8.97 0.77 -16.25
CA ASP A 178 8.54 -0.33 -15.38
C ASP A 178 9.66 -1.32 -15.04
N HIS A 179 10.58 -1.60 -15.99
CA HIS A 179 11.69 -2.51 -15.74
C HIS A 179 12.66 -2.01 -14.65
N GLN A 180 12.75 -0.71 -14.43
CA GLN A 180 13.55 -0.13 -13.33
C GLN A 180 12.87 -0.23 -11.98
N LYS A 181 11.54 -0.25 -11.96
CA LYS A 181 10.74 -0.41 -10.74
C LYS A 181 10.65 -1.87 -10.29
N ARG A 182 10.77 -2.84 -11.22
CA ARG A 182 10.68 -4.27 -10.89
C ARG A 182 11.72 -4.69 -9.86
N TYR A 183 11.30 -5.62 -8.98
CA TYR A 183 12.14 -6.18 -7.90
C TYR A 183 12.76 -5.12 -7.00
N TYR A 184 12.07 -4.00 -6.81
CA TYR A 184 12.57 -2.86 -6.04
C TYR A 184 13.91 -2.30 -6.56
N ARG A 185 14.22 -2.47 -7.85
CA ARG A 185 15.53 -2.07 -8.39
C ARG A 185 15.82 -0.60 -8.11
N LEU A 186 14.89 0.30 -8.47
CA LEU A 186 15.02 1.73 -8.20
C LEU A 186 15.16 2.01 -6.71
N TYR A 187 14.29 1.44 -5.88
CA TYR A 187 14.31 1.65 -4.45
C TYR A 187 15.62 1.14 -3.80
N ARG A 188 16.17 0.03 -4.29
CA ARG A 188 17.46 -0.46 -3.82
C ARG A 188 18.61 0.49 -4.15
N HIS A 189 18.62 1.06 -5.37
CA HIS A 189 19.63 2.07 -5.73
C HIS A 189 19.47 3.30 -4.84
N PHE A 190 18.27 3.85 -4.73
CA PHE A 190 17.98 4.97 -3.85
C PHE A 190 18.43 4.72 -2.39
N MET A 191 18.10 3.57 -1.82
CA MET A 191 18.50 3.24 -0.46
C MET A 191 20.00 3.06 -0.32
N ASN A 192 20.68 2.51 -1.31
CA ASN A 192 22.13 2.36 -1.30
C ASN A 192 22.86 3.70 -1.38
N ASP A 193 22.35 4.62 -2.20
CA ASP A 193 22.91 5.97 -2.34
C ASP A 193 22.65 6.82 -1.08
N LEU A 194 21.47 6.69 -0.49
CA LEU A 194 21.09 7.40 0.72
C LEU A 194 21.86 6.90 1.95
N SER A 195 21.92 5.59 2.14
CA SER A 195 22.61 4.95 3.27
C SER A 195 22.96 3.50 2.96
N PRO A 196 24.20 3.23 2.53
CA PRO A 196 24.68 1.85 2.28
C PRO A 196 24.52 0.92 3.49
N THR A 197 24.65 1.46 4.69
CA THR A 197 24.48 0.70 5.94
C THR A 197 23.04 0.23 6.11
N LEU A 198 22.06 1.13 5.91
CA LEU A 198 20.64 0.77 5.99
C LEU A 198 20.22 -0.18 4.86
N ALA A 199 20.75 0.01 3.64
CA ALA A 199 20.46 -0.85 2.51
C ALA A 199 20.85 -2.32 2.75
N LYS A 200 21.85 -2.58 3.56
CA LYS A 200 22.31 -3.92 3.97
C LYS A 200 21.61 -4.45 5.22
N HIS A 201 20.84 -3.61 5.91
CA HIS A 201 20.12 -4.06 7.11
C HIS A 201 18.94 -4.97 6.75
N PRO A 202 18.72 -6.09 7.46
CA PRO A 202 17.56 -6.92 7.27
C PRO A 202 16.26 -6.16 7.50
N ASN A 203 15.27 -6.36 6.63
CA ASN A 203 13.91 -5.85 6.78
C ASN A 203 13.08 -6.76 7.73
N ASP A 204 11.79 -6.50 7.79
CA ASP A 204 10.83 -7.27 8.58
C ASP A 204 10.71 -8.75 8.18
N THR A 205 11.13 -9.11 6.96
CA THR A 205 11.18 -10.51 6.47
C THR A 205 12.47 -11.24 6.86
N GLY A 206 13.37 -10.58 7.61
CA GLY A 206 14.66 -11.14 8.04
C GLY A 206 15.74 -11.17 6.95
N THR A 207 15.47 -10.60 5.77
CA THR A 207 16.43 -10.48 4.68
C THR A 207 16.60 -9.03 4.26
N HIS A 208 17.78 -8.63 3.79
CA HIS A 208 17.96 -7.31 3.18
C HIS A 208 17.61 -7.34 1.68
N MET A 209 17.25 -6.19 1.13
CA MET A 209 16.73 -6.07 -0.24
C MET A 209 17.72 -6.47 -1.34
N HIS A 210 19.04 -6.47 -1.04
CA HIS A 210 20.07 -6.93 -1.97
C HIS A 210 20.35 -8.44 -1.88
N HIS A 211 19.73 -9.14 -0.91
CA HIS A 211 19.99 -10.56 -0.75
C HIS A 211 19.39 -11.37 -1.90
N PRO A 212 20.13 -12.31 -2.50
CA PRO A 212 19.63 -13.12 -3.62
C PRO A 212 18.30 -13.84 -3.31
N ARG A 213 18.12 -14.35 -2.08
CA ARG A 213 16.87 -14.97 -1.64
C ARG A 213 15.68 -14.03 -1.67
N PHE A 214 15.86 -12.74 -1.36
CA PHE A 214 14.80 -11.74 -1.46
C PHE A 214 14.35 -11.58 -2.92
N ILE A 215 15.31 -11.43 -3.83
CA ILE A 215 15.03 -11.28 -5.26
C ILE A 215 14.39 -12.56 -5.82
N ALA A 216 14.98 -13.72 -5.54
CA ALA A 216 14.44 -15.02 -5.97
C ALA A 216 13.01 -15.26 -5.43
N GLY A 217 12.75 -14.91 -4.17
CA GLY A 217 11.41 -15.00 -3.58
C GLY A 217 10.39 -14.12 -4.31
N LYS A 218 10.79 -12.91 -4.72
CA LYS A 218 9.91 -12.01 -5.50
C LYS A 218 9.69 -12.55 -6.93
N MET A 219 10.72 -13.06 -7.59
CA MET A 219 10.59 -13.70 -8.91
C MET A 219 9.68 -14.93 -8.84
N PHE A 220 9.87 -15.79 -7.86
CA PHE A 220 9.01 -16.96 -7.64
C PHE A 220 7.55 -16.55 -7.42
N HIS A 221 7.31 -15.52 -6.63
CA HIS A 221 5.98 -15.01 -6.37
C HIS A 221 5.31 -14.45 -7.65
N GLU A 222 6.06 -13.79 -8.53
CA GLU A 222 5.56 -13.37 -9.84
C GLU A 222 5.19 -14.56 -10.72
N LEU A 223 6.08 -15.55 -10.83
CA LEU A 223 5.83 -16.75 -11.60
C LEU A 223 4.60 -17.50 -11.07
N PHE A 224 4.51 -17.66 -9.75
CA PHE A 224 3.35 -18.29 -9.12
C PHE A 224 2.05 -17.53 -9.39
N ARG A 225 2.09 -16.18 -9.41
CA ARG A 225 0.91 -15.37 -9.75
C ARG A 225 0.50 -15.48 -11.22
N ALA A 226 1.47 -15.64 -12.12
CA ALA A 226 1.22 -15.81 -13.53
C ALA A 226 0.69 -17.20 -13.91
N THR A 227 0.78 -18.19 -13.01
CA THR A 227 0.28 -19.55 -13.27
C THR A 227 -1.24 -19.63 -13.19
N SER A 228 -1.83 -20.60 -13.89
CA SER A 228 -3.28 -20.82 -13.89
C SER A 228 -3.83 -21.20 -12.51
N PRO A 229 -5.12 -21.00 -12.23
CA PRO A 229 -5.75 -21.41 -10.97
C PRO A 229 -5.57 -22.89 -10.63
N GLU A 230 -5.58 -23.77 -11.65
CA GLU A 230 -5.39 -25.20 -11.50
C GLU A 230 -4.00 -25.52 -10.97
N ILE A 231 -2.96 -24.94 -11.57
CA ILE A 231 -1.57 -25.09 -11.12
C ILE A 231 -1.38 -24.54 -9.71
N LYS A 232 -1.98 -23.39 -9.40
CA LYS A 232 -1.95 -22.84 -8.04
C LYS A 232 -2.57 -23.78 -7.01
N THR A 233 -3.70 -24.38 -7.35
CA THR A 233 -4.39 -25.34 -6.48
C THR A 233 -3.55 -26.59 -6.27
N PHE A 234 -2.96 -27.12 -7.34
CA PHE A 234 -2.04 -28.26 -7.27
C PHE A 234 -0.83 -27.97 -6.37
N LEU A 235 -0.15 -26.84 -6.58
CA LEU A 235 1.03 -26.45 -5.78
C LEU A 235 0.68 -26.23 -4.30
N LYS A 236 -0.48 -25.65 -3.98
CA LYS A 236 -0.95 -25.49 -2.61
C LYS A 236 -1.17 -26.85 -1.92
N ARG A 237 -1.74 -27.82 -2.62
CA ARG A 237 -1.93 -29.18 -2.08
C ARG A 237 -0.60 -29.86 -1.77
N GLN A 238 0.40 -29.72 -2.64
CA GLN A 238 1.73 -30.31 -2.45
C GLN A 238 2.53 -29.68 -1.30
N THR A 239 2.33 -28.38 -1.05
CA THR A 239 3.09 -27.65 0.00
C THR A 239 2.44 -27.71 1.38
N GLY A 240 1.31 -28.39 1.54
CA GLY A 240 0.60 -28.55 2.83
C GLY A 240 0.08 -27.24 3.44
N LYS A 241 0.14 -26.13 2.72
CA LYS A 241 -0.39 -24.82 3.15
C LYS A 241 -1.83 -24.66 2.67
N SER A 242 -2.74 -25.47 3.21
CA SER A 242 -4.16 -25.13 3.22
C SER A 242 -4.40 -24.14 4.35
N ARG A 243 -4.74 -22.94 4.02
CA ARG A 243 -5.46 -22.04 4.91
C ARG A 243 -6.90 -22.03 4.51
#